data_4549086a46dc0ba1b3897b862ef957f0
#
_entry.id   4549086a46dc0ba1b3897b862ef957f0
#
_cell.length_a   1.000
_cell.length_b   1.000
_cell.length_c   1.000
_cell.angle_alpha   90.00
_cell.angle_beta   90.00
_cell.angle_gamma   90.00
#
_symmetry.space_group_name_H-M   'P 1'
#
loop_
_entity.id
_entity.type
_entity.pdbx_description
1 polymer ?
#
loop_
_entity_poly.entity_id
_entity_poly.type
_entity_poly.pdbx_seq_one_letter_code
_entity_poly.pdbx_strand_id
1 'polypeptide(L)'
;MTHFIELENEEILYYVYNLNWLLPKENQETAIEILLKIDPNKADMILPKYGKECWENGVYVLKKMGYPQNKKALPNLAKLLQDRNWPGAFEAIELFRELGKEIALPFIEKECTEAMQQNDLDWLEHLYFACEGLNYCEEDFSNKEVFTFMKESAESLT
;
A
#
# COMPACT_ATOMS: atom_id res chain seq x y z
N MET A 1 -21.71 -16.17 -2.48
CA MET A 1 -22.27 -14.80 -2.47
C MET A 1 -21.60 -13.98 -1.37
N THR A 2 -21.04 -12.86 -1.75
CA THR A 2 -20.36 -11.99 -0.80
C THR A 2 -21.34 -10.95 -0.25
N HIS A 3 -21.50 -10.94 1.05
CA HIS A 3 -22.35 -9.95 1.70
C HIS A 3 -21.46 -8.81 2.19
N PHE A 4 -21.80 -7.59 1.79
CA PHE A 4 -21.11 -6.41 2.28
C PHE A 4 -22.15 -5.38 2.72
N ILE A 5 -21.71 -4.41 3.54
CA ILE A 5 -22.57 -3.34 4.02
C ILE A 5 -22.56 -2.24 2.97
N GLU A 6 -23.74 -1.81 2.54
CA GLU A 6 -23.85 -0.67 1.64
C GLU A 6 -23.78 0.62 2.42
N LEU A 7 -22.71 1.37 2.20
CA LEU A 7 -22.48 2.65 2.83
C LEU A 7 -22.25 3.71 1.77
N GLU A 8 -22.72 4.92 2.07
CA GLU A 8 -22.38 6.08 1.24
C GLU A 8 -20.90 6.39 1.42
N ASN A 9 -20.31 7.07 0.43
CA ASN A 9 -18.89 7.40 0.48
C ASN A 9 -18.52 8.21 1.72
N GLU A 10 -19.39 9.12 2.13
CA GLU A 10 -19.15 9.93 3.34
C GLU A 10 -19.08 9.08 4.60
N GLU A 11 -19.90 8.04 4.67
CA GLU A 11 -19.88 7.13 5.81
C GLU A 11 -18.59 6.31 5.81
N ILE A 12 -18.14 5.84 4.65
CA ILE A 12 -16.87 5.13 4.54
C ILE A 12 -15.73 6.03 5.02
N LEU A 13 -15.71 7.27 4.55
CA LEU A 13 -14.67 8.22 4.95
C LEU A 13 -14.69 8.53 6.45
N TYR A 14 -15.87 8.54 7.05
CA TYR A 14 -15.98 8.69 8.50
C TYR A 14 -15.24 7.56 9.22
N TYR A 15 -15.46 6.32 8.79
CA TYR A 15 -14.78 5.19 9.41
C TYR A 15 -13.29 5.17 9.08
N VAL A 16 -12.88 5.59 7.89
CA VAL A 16 -11.46 5.72 7.56
C VAL A 16 -10.78 6.74 8.48
N TYR A 17 -11.45 7.86 8.77
CA TYR A 17 -10.94 8.83 9.72
C TYR A 17 -10.76 8.21 11.11
N ASN A 18 -11.69 7.34 11.51
CA ASN A 18 -11.64 6.69 12.82
C ASN A 18 -10.56 5.60 12.92
N LEU A 19 -9.82 5.34 11.86
CA LEU A 19 -8.62 4.49 11.92
C LEU A 19 -7.44 5.22 12.57
N ASN A 20 -7.58 6.51 12.83
CA ASN A 20 -6.57 7.33 13.47
C ASN A 20 -6.19 6.76 14.84
N TRP A 21 -4.91 6.41 15.02
CA TRP A 21 -4.44 5.78 16.27
C TRP A 21 -4.48 6.73 17.49
N LEU A 22 -4.69 8.03 17.26
CA LEU A 22 -4.85 9.00 18.35
C LEU A 22 -6.26 9.00 18.93
N LEU A 23 -7.22 8.40 18.26
CA LEU A 23 -8.59 8.30 18.73
C LEU A 23 -8.74 7.15 19.74
N PRO A 24 -9.83 7.15 20.53
CA PRO A 24 -10.04 6.03 21.45
C PRO A 24 -10.03 4.70 20.72
N LYS A 25 -9.48 3.68 21.38
CA LYS A 25 -9.34 2.36 20.79
C LYS A 25 -10.68 1.80 20.30
N GLU A 26 -11.74 2.08 21.03
CA GLU A 26 -13.09 1.66 20.66
C GLU A 26 -13.50 2.19 19.30
N ASN A 27 -13.16 3.46 18.99
CA ASN A 27 -13.43 4.06 17.68
C ASN A 27 -12.66 3.32 16.59
N GLN A 28 -11.41 3.01 16.84
CA GLN A 28 -10.55 2.32 15.88
C GLN A 28 -11.07 0.91 15.59
N GLU A 29 -11.43 0.18 16.62
CA GLU A 29 -11.95 -1.20 16.50
C GLU A 29 -13.26 -1.24 15.72
N THR A 30 -14.17 -0.32 16.01
CA THR A 30 -15.44 -0.24 15.29
C THR A 30 -15.21 0.09 13.82
N ALA A 31 -14.29 1.02 13.54
CA ALA A 31 -13.96 1.40 12.17
C ALA A 31 -13.40 0.20 11.39
N ILE A 32 -12.50 -0.56 12.00
CA ILE A 32 -11.93 -1.74 11.38
C ILE A 32 -13.02 -2.75 11.04
N GLU A 33 -13.92 -3.04 11.99
CA GLU A 33 -14.99 -4.00 11.78
C GLU A 33 -15.90 -3.60 10.62
N ILE A 34 -16.27 -2.33 10.57
CA ILE A 34 -17.15 -1.82 9.51
C ILE A 34 -16.45 -1.85 8.16
N LEU A 35 -15.20 -1.36 8.11
CA LEU A 35 -14.48 -1.28 6.84
C LEU A 35 -14.18 -2.66 6.24
N LEU A 36 -14.10 -3.70 7.07
CA LEU A 36 -13.93 -5.06 6.57
C LEU A 36 -15.15 -5.56 5.81
N LYS A 37 -16.29 -4.88 5.94
CA LYS A 37 -17.56 -5.31 5.36
C LYS A 37 -18.05 -4.43 4.21
N ILE A 38 -17.27 -3.42 3.80
CA ILE A 38 -17.69 -2.54 2.70
C ILE A 38 -17.57 -3.23 1.35
N ASP A 39 -18.21 -2.63 0.35
CA ASP A 39 -18.09 -3.09 -1.04
C ASP A 39 -16.62 -3.10 -1.46
N PRO A 40 -16.08 -4.25 -1.90
CA PRO A 40 -14.68 -4.33 -2.36
C PRO A 40 -14.33 -3.31 -3.44
N ASN A 41 -15.30 -2.87 -4.24
CA ASN A 41 -15.06 -1.85 -5.26
C ASN A 41 -14.70 -0.50 -4.66
N LYS A 42 -14.91 -0.31 -3.36
CA LYS A 42 -14.60 0.94 -2.65
C LYS A 42 -13.36 0.81 -1.75
N ALA A 43 -12.63 -0.29 -1.86
CA ALA A 43 -11.44 -0.51 -1.04
C ALA A 43 -10.37 0.57 -1.24
N ASP A 44 -10.34 1.20 -2.42
CA ASP A 44 -9.39 2.28 -2.71
C ASP A 44 -9.62 3.53 -1.86
N MET A 45 -10.74 3.61 -1.16
CA MET A 45 -11.01 4.73 -0.27
C MET A 45 -10.29 4.61 1.07
N ILE A 46 -9.74 3.43 1.38
CA ILE A 46 -9.12 3.18 2.68
C ILE A 46 -7.75 3.85 2.80
N LEU A 47 -6.97 3.88 1.70
CA LEU A 47 -5.62 4.45 1.67
C LEU A 47 -5.40 5.28 0.42
N PRO A 48 -4.49 6.25 0.49
CA PRO A 48 -4.11 7.01 1.67
C PRO A 48 -5.14 8.11 1.90
N LYS A 49 -5.62 8.23 3.09
CA LYS A 49 -6.61 9.25 3.44
C LYS A 49 -6.23 9.89 4.76
N TYR A 50 -6.59 11.15 4.90
CA TYR A 50 -6.35 11.94 6.10
C TYR A 50 -4.85 11.98 6.44
N GLY A 51 -4.50 12.02 7.72
CA GLY A 51 -3.12 12.05 8.12
C GLY A 51 -2.49 10.65 8.21
N LYS A 52 -1.19 10.64 8.39
CA LYS A 52 -0.41 9.41 8.52
C LYS A 52 -0.89 8.52 9.67
N GLU A 53 -1.56 9.12 10.65
CA GLU A 53 -2.09 8.44 11.82
C GLU A 53 -3.13 7.36 11.46
N CYS A 54 -3.69 7.43 10.26
CA CYS A 54 -4.69 6.46 9.78
C CYS A 54 -4.09 5.33 8.95
N TRP A 55 -2.85 5.47 8.51
CA TRP A 55 -2.30 4.59 7.47
C TRP A 55 -1.97 3.18 7.97
N GLU A 56 -1.42 3.06 9.17
CA GLU A 56 -1.08 1.74 9.70
C GLU A 56 -2.32 0.86 9.86
N ASN A 57 -3.36 1.43 10.46
CA ASN A 57 -4.64 0.72 10.59
C ASN A 57 -5.30 0.49 9.23
N GLY A 58 -5.08 1.40 8.28
CA GLY A 58 -5.59 1.23 6.91
C GLY A 58 -4.99 -0.01 6.26
N VAL A 59 -3.68 -0.19 6.37
CA VAL A 59 -3.01 -1.39 5.85
C VAL A 59 -3.52 -2.64 6.56
N TYR A 60 -3.73 -2.55 7.86
CA TYR A 60 -4.27 -3.67 8.63
C TYR A 60 -5.64 -4.11 8.10
N VAL A 61 -6.51 -3.15 7.81
CA VAL A 61 -7.84 -3.45 7.23
C VAL A 61 -7.67 -4.17 5.90
N LEU A 62 -6.79 -3.67 5.02
CA LEU A 62 -6.57 -4.29 3.71
C LEU A 62 -6.04 -5.70 3.83
N LYS A 63 -5.15 -5.93 4.79
CA LYS A 63 -4.62 -7.26 5.05
C LYS A 63 -5.73 -8.22 5.49
N LYS A 64 -6.55 -7.80 6.44
CA LYS A 64 -7.67 -8.61 6.95
C LYS A 64 -8.73 -8.85 5.90
N MET A 65 -8.97 -7.86 5.04
CA MET A 65 -9.91 -7.97 3.94
C MET A 65 -9.53 -9.10 2.98
N GLY A 66 -8.24 -9.21 2.68
CA GLY A 66 -7.71 -10.25 1.82
C GLY A 66 -7.91 -10.00 0.34
N TYR A 67 -7.20 -10.76 -0.46
CA TYR A 67 -7.28 -10.69 -1.91
C TYR A 67 -8.31 -11.73 -2.40
N PRO A 68 -9.18 -11.41 -3.37
CA PRO A 68 -9.14 -10.22 -4.24
C PRO A 68 -9.96 -9.02 -3.73
N GLN A 69 -10.56 -9.10 -2.56
CA GLN A 69 -11.40 -8.01 -2.05
C GLN A 69 -10.63 -6.70 -1.90
N ASN A 70 -9.34 -6.76 -1.58
CA ASN A 70 -8.51 -5.57 -1.41
C ASN A 70 -7.85 -5.09 -2.71
N LYS A 71 -8.15 -5.72 -3.85
CA LYS A 71 -7.46 -5.47 -5.12
C LYS A 71 -7.47 -3.99 -5.53
N LYS A 72 -8.60 -3.32 -5.36
CA LYS A 72 -8.75 -1.92 -5.76
C LYS A 72 -7.83 -0.97 -4.97
N ALA A 73 -7.38 -1.39 -3.80
CA ALA A 73 -6.51 -0.58 -2.96
C ALA A 73 -5.02 -0.81 -3.22
N LEU A 74 -4.64 -1.82 -4.00
CA LEU A 74 -3.23 -2.16 -4.19
C LEU A 74 -2.41 -1.03 -4.82
N PRO A 75 -2.93 -0.27 -5.80
CA PRO A 75 -2.17 0.90 -6.29
C PRO A 75 -1.83 1.89 -5.17
N ASN A 76 -2.78 2.14 -4.28
CA ASN A 76 -2.57 3.07 -3.17
C ASN A 76 -1.65 2.48 -2.10
N LEU A 77 -1.72 1.18 -1.89
CA LEU A 77 -0.80 0.49 -0.98
C LEU A 77 0.64 0.65 -1.47
N ALA A 78 0.87 0.53 -2.77
CA ALA A 78 2.21 0.69 -3.35
C ALA A 78 2.77 2.09 -3.13
N LYS A 79 1.91 3.11 -3.01
CA LYS A 79 2.37 4.47 -2.76
C LYS A 79 3.01 4.64 -1.38
N LEU A 80 2.71 3.78 -0.44
CA LEU A 80 3.37 3.82 0.87
C LEU A 80 4.84 3.42 0.80
N LEU A 81 5.26 2.81 -0.29
CA LEU A 81 6.66 2.44 -0.49
C LEU A 81 7.53 3.64 -0.86
N GLN A 82 6.93 4.80 -1.02
CA GLN A 82 7.64 6.04 -1.31
C GLN A 82 8.61 6.43 -0.19
N ASP A 83 8.27 6.06 1.04
CA ASP A 83 9.11 6.36 2.20
C ASP A 83 8.90 5.25 3.23
N ARG A 84 9.95 4.45 3.45
CA ARG A 84 9.87 3.33 4.41
C ARG A 84 9.69 3.78 5.86
N ASN A 85 9.86 5.07 6.12
CA ASN A 85 9.66 5.63 7.45
C ASN A 85 8.21 6.03 7.71
N TRP A 86 7.37 6.00 6.68
CA TRP A 86 5.94 6.30 6.86
C TRP A 86 5.24 5.19 7.64
N PRO A 87 4.27 5.55 8.49
CA PRO A 87 3.44 4.53 9.13
C PRO A 87 2.75 3.66 8.07
N GLY A 88 2.82 2.36 8.28
CA GLY A 88 2.21 1.41 7.34
C GLY A 88 3.11 0.95 6.21
N ALA A 89 4.28 1.59 6.01
CA ALA A 89 5.17 1.20 4.91
C ALA A 89 5.70 -0.22 5.06
N PHE A 90 6.20 -0.59 6.24
CA PHE A 90 6.68 -1.95 6.47
C PHE A 90 5.54 -2.96 6.38
N GLU A 91 4.39 -2.61 6.91
CA GLU A 91 3.20 -3.47 6.83
C GLU A 91 2.75 -3.65 5.38
N ALA A 92 2.90 -2.61 4.54
CA ALA A 92 2.60 -2.71 3.12
C ALA A 92 3.55 -3.70 2.42
N ILE A 93 4.85 -3.63 2.73
CA ILE A 93 5.82 -4.59 2.19
C ILE A 93 5.42 -6.01 2.58
N GLU A 94 5.06 -6.23 3.84
CA GLU A 94 4.64 -7.55 4.31
C GLU A 94 3.38 -8.03 3.57
N LEU A 95 2.42 -7.14 3.36
CA LEU A 95 1.21 -7.51 2.63
C LEU A 95 1.53 -7.90 1.18
N PHE A 96 2.41 -7.14 0.52
CA PHE A 96 2.84 -7.50 -0.83
C PHE A 96 3.58 -8.84 -0.84
N ARG A 97 4.36 -9.14 0.21
CA ARG A 97 5.02 -10.44 0.33
C ARG A 97 3.99 -11.56 0.41
N GLU A 98 2.95 -11.39 1.22
CA GLU A 98 1.89 -12.38 1.36
C GLU A 98 1.11 -12.59 0.07
N LEU A 99 0.89 -11.52 -0.70
CA LEU A 99 0.16 -11.61 -1.97
C LEU A 99 0.94 -12.37 -3.04
N GLY A 100 2.27 -12.35 -2.94
CA GLY A 100 3.13 -13.00 -3.91
C GLY A 100 3.51 -12.12 -5.08
N LYS A 101 4.62 -12.46 -5.70
CA LYS A 101 5.23 -11.67 -6.77
C LYS A 101 4.28 -11.41 -7.95
N GLU A 102 3.56 -12.44 -8.38
CA GLU A 102 2.67 -12.31 -9.54
C GLU A 102 1.63 -11.21 -9.37
N ILE A 103 1.08 -11.10 -8.16
CA ILE A 103 0.05 -10.10 -7.88
C ILE A 103 0.69 -8.75 -7.56
N ALA A 104 1.72 -8.75 -6.76
CA ALA A 104 2.30 -7.53 -6.20
C ALA A 104 3.17 -6.75 -7.18
N LEU A 105 4.00 -7.44 -7.96
CA LEU A 105 5.03 -6.80 -8.76
C LEU A 105 4.51 -5.75 -9.74
N PRO A 106 3.40 -5.98 -10.46
CA PRO A 106 2.93 -4.96 -11.40
C PRO A 106 2.67 -3.60 -10.75
N PHE A 107 2.16 -3.59 -9.51
CA PHE A 107 1.90 -2.34 -8.79
C PHE A 107 3.19 -1.68 -8.34
N ILE A 108 4.14 -2.47 -7.90
CA ILE A 108 5.44 -1.96 -7.44
C ILE A 108 6.27 -1.48 -8.61
N GLU A 109 6.28 -2.20 -9.72
CA GLU A 109 7.01 -1.79 -10.92
C GLU A 109 6.47 -0.46 -11.46
N LYS A 110 5.16 -0.27 -11.39
CA LYS A 110 4.57 0.99 -11.83
C LYS A 110 5.11 2.16 -11.01
N GLU A 111 5.22 2.00 -9.70
CA GLU A 111 5.80 3.04 -8.83
C GLU A 111 7.27 3.30 -9.19
N CYS A 112 8.02 2.23 -9.46
CA CYS A 112 9.42 2.37 -9.86
C CYS A 112 9.55 3.13 -11.18
N THR A 113 8.66 2.87 -12.13
CA THR A 113 8.65 3.57 -13.42
C THR A 113 8.36 5.05 -13.22
N GLU A 114 7.37 5.39 -12.39
CA GLU A 114 7.04 6.78 -12.11
C GLU A 114 8.19 7.51 -11.42
N ALA A 115 8.81 6.87 -10.44
CA ALA A 115 9.94 7.45 -9.73
C ALA A 115 11.11 7.70 -10.66
N MET A 116 11.38 6.78 -11.60
CA MET A 116 12.42 6.95 -12.61
C MET A 116 12.11 8.14 -13.52
N GLN A 117 10.88 8.23 -13.99
CA GLN A 117 10.46 9.31 -14.88
C GLN A 117 10.57 10.68 -14.21
N GLN A 118 10.35 10.74 -12.90
CA GLN A 118 10.47 11.98 -12.15
C GLN A 118 11.90 12.21 -11.65
N ASN A 119 12.79 11.27 -11.88
CA ASN A 119 14.17 11.32 -11.40
C ASN A 119 14.24 11.58 -9.89
N ASP A 120 13.33 10.97 -9.14
CA ASP A 120 13.25 11.13 -7.70
C ASP A 120 14.11 10.05 -7.02
N LEU A 121 15.33 10.42 -6.68
CA LEU A 121 16.32 9.49 -6.17
C LEU A 121 15.97 8.94 -4.79
N ASP A 122 15.37 9.75 -3.94
CA ASP A 122 14.93 9.29 -2.61
C ASP A 122 13.83 8.25 -2.74
N TRP A 123 12.86 8.50 -3.60
CA TRP A 123 11.78 7.57 -3.85
C TRP A 123 12.33 6.24 -4.40
N LEU A 124 13.26 6.32 -5.36
CA LEU A 124 13.89 5.13 -5.92
C LEU A 124 14.65 4.33 -4.87
N GLU A 125 15.32 5.00 -3.95
CA GLU A 125 16.05 4.32 -2.87
C GLU A 125 15.09 3.56 -1.96
N HIS A 126 13.97 4.17 -1.59
CA HIS A 126 12.97 3.50 -0.78
C HIS A 126 12.32 2.32 -1.52
N LEU A 127 12.06 2.47 -2.82
CA LEU A 127 11.53 1.38 -3.63
C LEU A 127 12.51 0.24 -3.76
N TYR A 128 13.80 0.56 -3.90
CA TYR A 128 14.83 -0.46 -3.99
C TYR A 128 14.91 -1.26 -2.67
N PHE A 129 14.82 -0.56 -1.54
CA PHE A 129 14.75 -1.21 -0.24
C PHE A 129 13.59 -2.22 -0.18
N ALA A 130 12.42 -1.82 -0.65
CA ALA A 130 11.25 -2.70 -0.68
C ALA A 130 11.48 -3.90 -1.60
N CYS A 131 12.03 -3.67 -2.79
CA CYS A 131 12.29 -4.74 -3.74
C CYS A 131 13.31 -5.75 -3.20
N GLU A 132 14.35 -5.27 -2.51
CA GLU A 132 15.29 -6.16 -1.86
C GLU A 132 14.63 -7.00 -0.79
N GLY A 133 13.80 -6.37 0.04
CA GLY A 133 13.07 -7.07 1.09
C GLY A 133 12.11 -8.12 0.55
N LEU A 134 11.60 -7.90 -0.66
CA LEU A 134 10.69 -8.85 -1.32
C LEU A 134 11.43 -9.87 -2.20
N ASN A 135 12.74 -9.74 -2.30
CA ASN A 135 13.59 -10.62 -3.14
C ASN A 135 13.25 -10.50 -4.64
N TYR A 136 12.90 -9.29 -5.07
CA TYR A 136 12.72 -9.02 -6.50
C TYR A 136 14.08 -8.72 -7.13
N CYS A 137 14.25 -9.16 -8.37
CA CYS A 137 15.50 -8.95 -9.11
C CYS A 137 15.18 -8.42 -10.51
N GLU A 138 16.24 -8.06 -11.25
CA GLU A 138 16.12 -7.50 -12.59
C GLU A 138 15.24 -8.37 -13.49
N GLU A 139 15.42 -9.68 -13.42
CA GLU A 139 14.72 -10.63 -14.29
C GLU A 139 13.21 -10.65 -14.03
N ASP A 140 12.78 -10.22 -12.86
CA ASP A 140 11.35 -10.18 -12.52
C ASP A 140 10.62 -9.02 -13.20
N PHE A 141 11.34 -7.92 -13.47
CA PHE A 141 10.74 -6.71 -14.03
C PHE A 141 10.44 -6.88 -15.52
N SER A 142 9.27 -6.37 -15.94
CA SER A 142 8.93 -6.36 -17.37
C SER A 142 9.84 -5.41 -18.14
N ASN A 143 10.26 -4.31 -17.50
CA ASN A 143 11.27 -3.40 -18.05
C ASN A 143 12.49 -3.42 -17.15
N LYS A 144 13.52 -4.12 -17.61
CA LYS A 144 14.75 -4.31 -16.84
C LYS A 144 15.51 -3.01 -16.60
N GLU A 145 15.39 -2.05 -17.51
CA GLU A 145 16.05 -0.75 -17.37
C GLU A 145 15.54 0.00 -16.13
N VAL A 146 14.26 -0.16 -15.80
CA VAL A 146 13.69 0.48 -14.61
C VAL A 146 14.37 -0.06 -13.36
N PHE A 147 14.53 -1.38 -13.27
CA PHE A 147 15.20 -1.99 -12.12
C PHE A 147 16.65 -1.53 -12.02
N THR A 148 17.38 -1.56 -13.15
CA THR A 148 18.78 -1.16 -13.18
C THR A 148 18.96 0.29 -12.75
N PHE A 149 18.12 1.17 -13.29
CA PHE A 149 18.18 2.59 -12.93
C PHE A 149 17.92 2.80 -11.43
N MET A 150 16.91 2.12 -10.91
CA MET A 150 16.57 2.20 -9.49
C MET A 150 17.73 1.71 -8.61
N LYS A 151 18.30 0.56 -8.96
CA LYS A 151 19.41 -0.02 -8.21
C LYS A 151 20.64 0.90 -8.20
N GLU A 152 21.03 1.41 -9.36
CA GLU A 152 22.16 2.31 -9.46
C GLU A 152 21.94 3.61 -8.70
N SER A 153 20.71 4.14 -8.75
CA SER A 153 20.36 5.35 -8.01
C SER A 153 20.44 5.11 -6.50
N ALA A 154 19.93 3.98 -6.04
CA ALA A 154 19.94 3.63 -4.61
C ALA A 154 21.38 3.45 -4.11
N GLU A 155 22.21 2.78 -4.89
CA GLU A 155 23.61 2.53 -4.52
C GLU A 155 24.43 3.81 -4.48
N SER A 156 24.07 4.80 -5.29
CA SER A 156 24.77 6.08 -5.31
C SER A 156 24.48 6.94 -4.07
N LEU A 157 23.42 6.64 -3.33
CA LEU A 157 23.04 7.37 -2.13
C LEU A 157 23.67 6.81 -0.85
N THR A 158 24.37 5.69 -0.93
CA THR A 158 24.99 5.04 0.23
C THR A 158 26.46 5.37 0.39
#